data_1cfca1d543234ad6931e74bddd2f19e5
#
_entry.id   1cfca1d543234ad6931e74bddd2f19e5
#
_cell.length_a   1.000
_cell.length_b   1.000
_cell.length_c   1.000
_cell.angle_alpha   90.00
_cell.angle_beta   90.00
_cell.angle_gamma   90.00
#
_symmetry.space_group_name_H-M   'P 1'
#
loop_
_entity.id
_entity.type
_entity.pdbx_description
1 polymer ?
#
loop_
_entity_poly.entity_id
_entity_poly.type
_entity_poly.pdbx_seq_one_letter_code
_entity_poly.pdbx_strand_id
1 'polypeptide(L)'
;MLFRSIVLVTSDGKRAIEDHFDASPDLEAFLEARGDIEHLRVVRAVSDMVNLVTVRQKEQLGLGHAVLMARDAVGHESFAVVLPDDLIVGERPALGELIDAHEETHGSVVEVMEIPREDSVRYGVVEIDPDLPATDGGRTIPLRGLVEKPAPADAPSNLGIVGRYVLTPKIFEKLERTAHGAGNEIQLTDAIQALAAEQPIVGRRFSGRRFDVGSPEGWLTANIDRALDHPHVGGRMRTWIDARLRER
;
A
#
# COMPACT_ATOMS: atom_id res chain seq x y z
N MET A 1 -13.06 -11.69 -0.55
CA MET A 1 -11.71 -12.25 -0.85
C MET A 1 -10.98 -12.57 0.43
N LEU A 2 -10.36 -13.74 0.57
CA LEU A 2 -9.59 -14.13 1.75
C LEU A 2 -8.13 -14.31 1.34
N PHE A 3 -7.23 -13.47 1.87
CA PHE A 3 -5.79 -13.65 1.63
C PHE A 3 -5.27 -14.85 2.43
N ARG A 4 -4.56 -15.75 1.76
CA ARG A 4 -3.95 -16.94 2.38
C ARG A 4 -2.44 -16.84 2.48
N SER A 5 -1.84 -15.97 1.67
CA SER A 5 -0.39 -15.83 1.56
C SER A 5 -0.02 -14.37 1.32
N ILE A 6 1.14 -13.99 1.84
CA ILE A 6 1.82 -12.75 1.47
C ILE A 6 3.02 -13.13 0.61
N VAL A 7 3.15 -12.50 -0.56
CA VAL A 7 4.35 -12.56 -1.38
C VAL A 7 5.18 -11.32 -1.09
N LEU A 8 6.27 -11.50 -0.34
CA LEU A 8 7.21 -10.44 -0.04
C LEU A 8 8.26 -10.34 -1.14
N VAL A 9 8.19 -9.28 -1.93
CA VAL A 9 9.25 -8.98 -2.91
C VAL A 9 10.34 -8.18 -2.22
N THR A 10 11.50 -8.76 -2.08
CA THR A 10 12.61 -8.22 -1.28
C THR A 10 13.89 -8.11 -2.11
N SER A 11 14.89 -7.43 -1.55
CA SER A 11 16.23 -7.30 -2.13
C SER A 11 17.28 -7.57 -1.05
N ASP A 12 18.54 -7.39 -1.37
CA ASP A 12 19.62 -7.58 -0.39
C ASP A 12 19.49 -6.63 0.83
N GLY A 13 19.82 -7.13 2.01
CA GLY A 13 19.85 -6.34 3.26
C GLY A 13 18.49 -6.11 3.95
N LYS A 14 17.39 -6.73 3.50
CA LYS A 14 16.03 -6.52 4.04
C LYS A 14 15.49 -7.67 4.90
N ARG A 15 16.35 -8.45 5.52
CA ARG A 15 15.97 -9.63 6.33
C ARG A 15 15.06 -9.32 7.52
N ALA A 16 15.15 -8.12 8.08
CA ALA A 16 14.33 -7.75 9.25
C ALA A 16 12.82 -7.87 9.03
N ILE A 17 12.36 -7.74 7.78
CA ILE A 17 10.94 -7.92 7.44
C ILE A 17 10.60 -9.42 7.41
N GLU A 18 11.48 -10.24 6.86
CA GLU A 18 11.32 -11.70 6.82
C GLU A 18 11.33 -12.26 8.24
N ASP A 19 12.34 -11.90 9.03
CA ASP A 19 12.52 -12.31 10.42
C ASP A 19 11.32 -11.92 11.32
N HIS A 20 10.59 -10.85 10.97
CA HIS A 20 9.42 -10.41 11.74
C HIS A 20 8.24 -11.41 11.67
N PHE A 21 8.10 -12.12 10.55
CA PHE A 21 7.04 -13.11 10.36
C PHE A 21 7.46 -14.53 10.71
N ASP A 22 8.74 -14.75 11.01
CA ASP A 22 9.23 -16.04 11.44
C ASP A 22 8.91 -16.30 12.92
N ALA A 23 8.80 -17.57 13.29
CA ALA A 23 8.71 -17.96 14.70
C ALA A 23 10.00 -17.57 15.44
N SER A 24 9.85 -17.08 16.67
CA SER A 24 10.97 -16.68 17.54
C SER A 24 11.08 -17.61 18.76
N PRO A 25 11.59 -18.87 18.60
CA PRO A 25 11.56 -19.87 19.67
C PRO A 25 12.21 -19.41 20.98
N ASP A 26 13.32 -18.66 20.91
CA ASP A 26 14.03 -18.16 22.09
C ASP A 26 13.19 -17.11 22.83
N LEU A 27 12.56 -16.20 22.11
CA LEU A 27 11.66 -15.18 22.70
C LEU A 27 10.41 -15.85 23.29
N GLU A 28 9.82 -16.80 22.58
CA GLU A 28 8.66 -17.54 23.06
C GLU A 28 8.96 -18.30 24.34
N ALA A 29 10.06 -19.04 24.38
CA ALA A 29 10.50 -19.77 25.58
C ALA A 29 10.77 -18.82 26.77
N PHE A 30 11.35 -17.65 26.50
CA PHE A 30 11.60 -16.65 27.52
C PHE A 30 10.28 -16.08 28.10
N LEU A 31 9.31 -15.74 27.25
CA LEU A 31 8.00 -15.24 27.67
C LEU A 31 7.21 -16.32 28.43
N GLU A 32 7.26 -17.56 27.98
CA GLU A 32 6.60 -18.70 28.60
C GLU A 32 7.16 -18.98 30.01
N ALA A 33 8.49 -18.97 30.17
CA ALA A 33 9.16 -19.12 31.47
C ALA A 33 8.81 -18.01 32.47
N ARG A 34 8.47 -16.82 32.00
CA ARG A 34 8.02 -15.67 32.81
C ARG A 34 6.51 -15.66 33.08
N GLY A 35 5.75 -16.54 32.46
CA GLY A 35 4.29 -16.53 32.51
C GLY A 35 3.66 -15.32 31.80
N ASP A 36 4.37 -14.66 30.90
CA ASP A 36 3.89 -13.50 30.13
C ASP A 36 3.08 -13.97 28.93
N ILE A 37 1.88 -14.46 29.22
CA ILE A 37 0.99 -15.06 28.23
C ILE A 37 0.45 -14.04 27.22
N GLU A 38 0.29 -12.79 27.62
CA GLU A 38 -0.21 -11.74 26.74
C GLU A 38 0.77 -11.46 25.59
N HIS A 39 2.03 -11.18 25.91
CA HIS A 39 3.07 -10.95 24.90
C HIS A 39 3.38 -12.22 24.09
N LEU A 40 3.33 -13.40 24.72
CA LEU A 40 3.50 -14.67 23.99
C LEU A 40 2.45 -14.87 22.90
N ARG A 41 1.18 -14.54 23.19
CA ARG A 41 0.10 -14.58 22.18
C ARG A 41 0.35 -13.60 21.04
N VAL A 42 0.82 -12.39 21.33
CA VAL A 42 1.15 -11.38 20.30
C VAL A 42 2.25 -11.88 19.37
N VAL A 43 3.34 -12.44 19.93
CA VAL A 43 4.45 -12.97 19.13
C VAL A 43 3.99 -14.12 18.22
N ARG A 44 3.28 -15.10 18.77
CA ARG A 44 2.76 -16.25 17.99
C ARG A 44 1.74 -15.83 16.93
N ALA A 45 0.89 -14.85 17.23
CA ALA A 45 -0.12 -14.37 16.28
C ALA A 45 0.48 -13.80 15.00
N VAL A 46 1.69 -13.24 15.05
CA VAL A 46 2.37 -12.71 13.85
C VAL A 46 2.84 -13.84 12.94
N SER A 47 3.52 -14.86 13.49
CA SER A 47 4.01 -16.01 12.71
C SER A 47 2.87 -16.90 12.18
N ASP A 48 1.76 -16.99 12.91
CA ASP A 48 0.58 -17.79 12.52
C ASP A 48 -0.36 -17.05 11.55
N MET A 49 -0.16 -15.76 11.35
CA MET A 49 -1.12 -14.90 10.63
C MET A 49 -1.24 -15.26 9.16
N VAL A 50 -0.12 -15.53 8.48
CA VAL A 50 -0.07 -15.74 7.02
C VAL A 50 1.04 -16.69 6.61
N ASN A 51 0.87 -17.31 5.44
CA ASN A 51 1.99 -17.98 4.77
C ASN A 51 2.82 -16.93 4.03
N LEU A 52 4.08 -16.76 4.41
CA LEU A 52 5.01 -15.86 3.74
C LEU A 52 5.77 -16.59 2.65
N VAL A 53 5.72 -16.04 1.43
CA VAL A 53 6.53 -16.46 0.29
C VAL A 53 7.48 -15.32 -0.05
N THR A 54 8.78 -15.56 0.00
CA THR A 54 9.76 -14.53 -0.35
C THR A 54 10.22 -14.69 -1.79
N VAL A 55 10.15 -13.62 -2.56
CA VAL A 55 10.65 -13.51 -3.92
C VAL A 55 11.72 -12.43 -4.00
N ARG A 56 12.87 -12.76 -4.57
CA ARG A 56 13.99 -11.83 -4.64
C ARG A 56 14.00 -11.03 -5.93
N GLN A 57 13.90 -9.70 -5.83
CA GLN A 57 14.19 -8.79 -6.92
C GLN A 57 15.72 -8.59 -7.00
N LYS A 58 16.37 -9.21 -7.98
CA LYS A 58 17.83 -9.18 -8.12
C LYS A 58 18.35 -7.82 -8.57
N GLU A 59 17.60 -7.13 -9.41
CA GLU A 59 17.89 -5.80 -9.92
C GLU A 59 16.72 -4.87 -9.59
N GLN A 60 17.01 -3.71 -9.03
CA GLN A 60 15.98 -2.74 -8.63
C GLN A 60 15.55 -1.91 -9.85
N LEU A 61 14.66 -2.47 -10.66
CA LEU A 61 14.15 -1.86 -11.89
C LEU A 61 12.74 -1.25 -11.71
N GLY A 62 12.44 -0.76 -10.52
CA GLY A 62 11.19 -0.08 -10.21
C GLY A 62 10.07 -0.98 -9.69
N LEU A 63 8.92 -0.35 -9.37
CA LEU A 63 7.77 -1.01 -8.75
C LEU A 63 7.11 -2.04 -9.69
N GLY A 64 6.96 -1.71 -10.96
CA GLY A 64 6.40 -2.64 -11.95
C GLY A 64 7.21 -3.92 -12.06
N HIS A 65 8.56 -3.80 -12.04
CA HIS A 65 9.42 -4.98 -12.02
C HIS A 65 9.27 -5.78 -10.73
N ALA A 66 9.15 -5.13 -9.57
CA ALA A 66 8.91 -5.84 -8.31
C ALA A 66 7.61 -6.65 -8.36
N VAL A 67 6.52 -6.06 -8.88
CA VAL A 67 5.25 -6.76 -9.09
C VAL A 67 5.41 -7.93 -10.06
N LEU A 68 6.12 -7.74 -11.17
CA LEU A 68 6.37 -8.80 -12.16
C LEU A 68 7.11 -10.01 -11.55
N MET A 69 8.05 -9.77 -10.62
CA MET A 69 8.78 -10.84 -9.94
C MET A 69 7.86 -11.74 -9.09
N ALA A 70 6.72 -11.25 -8.65
CA ALA A 70 5.75 -12.02 -7.88
C ALA A 70 4.87 -12.95 -8.73
N ARG A 71 4.90 -12.85 -10.07
CA ARG A 71 3.98 -13.54 -10.99
C ARG A 71 3.84 -15.03 -10.72
N ASP A 72 4.95 -15.74 -10.61
CA ASP A 72 4.91 -17.21 -10.47
C ASP A 72 4.35 -17.65 -9.10
N ALA A 73 4.48 -16.80 -8.08
CA ALA A 73 3.91 -17.05 -6.75
C ALA A 73 2.42 -16.66 -6.68
N VAL A 74 2.00 -15.64 -7.43
CA VAL A 74 0.60 -15.17 -7.50
C VAL A 74 -0.24 -16.05 -8.43
N GLY A 75 0.33 -16.49 -9.55
CA GLY A 75 -0.38 -17.30 -10.54
C GLY A 75 -1.41 -16.49 -11.33
N HIS A 76 -2.63 -17.04 -11.43
CA HIS A 76 -3.70 -16.49 -12.27
C HIS A 76 -4.84 -15.85 -11.47
N GLU A 77 -4.61 -15.51 -10.21
CA GLU A 77 -5.62 -14.90 -9.35
C GLU A 77 -5.46 -13.38 -9.27
N SER A 78 -6.54 -12.68 -8.96
CA SER A 78 -6.46 -11.26 -8.58
C SER A 78 -5.72 -11.14 -7.26
N PHE A 79 -4.90 -10.13 -7.12
CA PHE A 79 -4.03 -9.94 -5.97
C PHE A 79 -3.95 -8.49 -5.54
N ALA A 80 -3.61 -8.29 -4.28
CA ALA A 80 -3.35 -6.95 -3.74
C ALA A 80 -1.86 -6.63 -3.80
N VAL A 81 -1.53 -5.37 -4.09
CA VAL A 81 -0.20 -4.79 -3.92
C VAL A 81 -0.29 -3.77 -2.80
N VAL A 82 0.61 -3.87 -1.82
CA VAL A 82 0.69 -2.97 -0.66
C VAL A 82 2.11 -2.46 -0.53
N LEU A 83 2.30 -1.16 -0.63
CA LEU A 83 3.57 -0.52 -0.34
C LEU A 83 3.66 -0.27 1.17
N PRO A 84 4.75 -0.69 1.84
CA PRO A 84 4.84 -0.66 3.30
C PRO A 84 5.04 0.74 3.89
N ASP A 85 5.40 1.72 3.07
CA ASP A 85 5.60 3.11 3.46
C ASP A 85 4.31 3.96 3.44
N ASP A 86 3.20 3.42 2.94
CA ASP A 86 1.88 4.05 3.02
C ASP A 86 1.07 3.47 4.18
N LEU A 87 1.07 4.14 5.32
CA LEU A 87 0.24 3.76 6.47
C LEU A 87 -1.11 4.47 6.42
N ILE A 88 -2.21 3.72 6.32
CA ILE A 88 -3.56 4.26 6.37
C ILE A 88 -4.26 3.76 7.63
N VAL A 89 -4.78 4.72 8.40
CA VAL A 89 -5.48 4.49 9.67
C VAL A 89 -6.92 4.98 9.56
N GLY A 90 -7.87 4.08 9.70
CA GLY A 90 -9.30 4.36 9.61
C GLY A 90 -10.12 3.32 10.37
N GLU A 91 -11.42 3.51 10.45
CA GLU A 91 -12.35 2.55 11.06
C GLU A 91 -12.39 1.23 10.27
N ARG A 92 -12.27 1.32 8.96
CA ARG A 92 -12.21 0.19 8.06
C ARG A 92 -10.84 0.10 7.41
N PRO A 93 -10.25 -1.11 7.25
CA PRO A 93 -9.01 -1.27 6.50
C PRO A 93 -9.18 -0.80 5.05
N ALA A 94 -8.32 0.10 4.60
CA ALA A 94 -8.37 0.66 3.24
C ALA A 94 -8.31 -0.43 2.16
N LEU A 95 -7.48 -1.47 2.36
CA LEU A 95 -7.42 -2.61 1.45
C LEU A 95 -8.77 -3.34 1.34
N GLY A 96 -9.55 -3.43 2.42
CA GLY A 96 -10.91 -3.99 2.40
C GLY A 96 -11.85 -3.18 1.50
N GLU A 97 -11.69 -1.86 1.45
CA GLU A 97 -12.49 -1.01 0.57
C GLU A 97 -12.11 -1.20 -0.92
N LEU A 98 -10.82 -1.45 -1.21
CA LEU A 98 -10.39 -1.77 -2.57
C LEU A 98 -10.90 -3.13 -3.03
N ILE A 99 -10.92 -4.13 -2.13
CA ILE A 99 -11.43 -5.46 -2.43
C ILE A 99 -12.91 -5.40 -2.79
N ASP A 100 -13.73 -4.66 -2.02
CA ASP A 100 -15.14 -4.49 -2.34
C ASP A 100 -15.33 -3.86 -3.72
N ALA A 101 -14.60 -2.80 -4.04
CA ALA A 101 -14.65 -2.17 -5.35
C ALA A 101 -14.22 -3.12 -6.47
N HIS A 102 -13.24 -4.00 -6.22
CA HIS A 102 -12.85 -5.04 -7.16
C HIS A 102 -13.95 -6.10 -7.36
N GLU A 103 -14.59 -6.54 -6.29
CA GLU A 103 -15.69 -7.52 -6.35
C GLU A 103 -16.92 -6.95 -7.07
N GLU A 104 -17.19 -5.65 -6.93
CA GLU A 104 -18.29 -4.96 -7.64
C GLU A 104 -18.01 -4.74 -9.12
N THR A 105 -16.78 -4.37 -9.48
CA THR A 105 -16.44 -3.96 -10.86
C THR A 105 -15.79 -5.05 -11.69
N HIS A 106 -15.27 -6.10 -11.05
CA HIS A 106 -14.45 -7.15 -11.64
C HIS A 106 -13.23 -6.63 -12.43
N GLY A 107 -12.85 -5.36 -12.18
CA GLY A 107 -11.70 -4.67 -12.77
C GLY A 107 -10.54 -4.49 -11.79
N SER A 108 -9.45 -3.89 -12.24
CA SER A 108 -8.38 -3.48 -11.33
C SER A 108 -8.74 -2.21 -10.59
N VAL A 109 -8.29 -2.10 -9.35
CA VAL A 109 -8.58 -0.96 -8.46
C VAL A 109 -7.27 -0.33 -8.01
N VAL A 110 -7.17 0.98 -8.11
CA VAL A 110 -6.07 1.77 -7.56
C VAL A 110 -6.59 2.65 -6.43
N GLU A 111 -5.87 2.73 -5.33
CA GLU A 111 -6.22 3.64 -4.25
C GLU A 111 -5.82 5.06 -4.62
N VAL A 112 -6.72 6.02 -4.39
CA VAL A 112 -6.50 7.42 -4.77
C VAL A 112 -6.83 8.38 -3.62
N MET A 113 -6.11 9.51 -3.60
CA MET A 113 -6.39 10.64 -2.71
C MET A 113 -6.29 11.96 -3.46
N GLU A 114 -6.93 12.99 -2.93
CA GLU A 114 -6.72 14.35 -3.41
C GLU A 114 -5.33 14.85 -3.05
N ILE A 115 -4.64 15.41 -4.02
CA ILE A 115 -3.32 16.02 -3.86
C ILE A 115 -3.34 17.46 -4.35
N PRO A 116 -2.51 18.36 -3.78
CA PRO A 116 -2.21 19.63 -4.41
C PRO A 116 -1.67 19.41 -5.83
N ARG A 117 -2.07 20.25 -6.78
CA ARG A 117 -1.70 20.05 -8.19
C ARG A 117 -0.18 20.11 -8.40
N GLU A 118 0.53 20.89 -7.62
CA GLU A 118 1.99 21.01 -7.58
C GLU A 118 2.69 19.70 -7.17
N ASP A 119 2.02 18.84 -6.40
CA ASP A 119 2.55 17.57 -5.95
C ASP A 119 2.40 16.44 -6.99
N SER A 120 1.76 16.70 -8.14
CA SER A 120 1.58 15.71 -9.21
C SER A 120 2.90 15.07 -9.68
N VAL A 121 4.00 15.81 -9.59
CA VAL A 121 5.36 15.34 -9.92
C VAL A 121 5.89 14.21 -9.01
N ARG A 122 5.17 13.92 -7.93
CA ARG A 122 5.53 12.88 -6.94
C ARG A 122 4.69 11.62 -7.06
N TYR A 123 3.53 11.70 -7.75
CA TYR A 123 2.52 10.65 -7.80
C TYR A 123 2.18 10.25 -9.23
N GLY A 124 1.79 9.01 -9.41
CA GLY A 124 0.93 8.67 -10.55
C GLY A 124 -0.40 9.38 -10.39
N VAL A 125 -0.90 10.01 -11.43
CA VAL A 125 -2.17 10.77 -11.41
C VAL A 125 -3.18 10.09 -12.31
N VAL A 126 -4.42 9.92 -11.82
CA VAL A 126 -5.46 9.24 -12.57
C VAL A 126 -6.18 10.19 -13.51
N GLU A 127 -6.56 9.68 -14.68
CA GLU A 127 -7.48 10.33 -15.62
C GLU A 127 -8.89 9.74 -15.41
N ILE A 128 -9.81 10.60 -14.97
CA ILE A 128 -11.20 10.22 -14.70
C ILE A 128 -11.93 9.99 -16.03
N ASP A 129 -12.74 8.94 -16.12
CA ASP A 129 -13.63 8.74 -17.25
C ASP A 129 -14.87 9.64 -17.10
N PRO A 130 -15.05 10.65 -17.97
CA PRO A 130 -16.18 11.56 -17.87
C PRO A 130 -17.51 10.95 -18.33
N ASP A 131 -17.46 9.83 -19.06
CA ASP A 131 -18.63 9.19 -19.64
C ASP A 131 -19.30 8.21 -18.68
N LEU A 132 -18.60 7.84 -17.57
CA LEU A 132 -19.09 6.92 -16.57
C LEU A 132 -19.25 7.61 -15.20
N PRO A 133 -20.40 7.41 -14.52
CA PRO A 133 -20.62 8.00 -13.22
C PRO A 133 -19.78 7.34 -12.13
N ALA A 134 -19.31 8.14 -11.20
CA ALA A 134 -18.74 7.60 -9.95
C ALA A 134 -19.86 6.95 -9.10
N THR A 135 -19.52 5.88 -8.41
CA THR A 135 -20.43 5.13 -7.53
C THR A 135 -20.03 5.25 -6.06
N ASP A 136 -20.79 4.64 -5.15
CA ASP A 136 -20.55 4.67 -3.70
C ASP A 136 -20.34 6.12 -3.18
N GLY A 137 -21.27 7.03 -3.52
CA GLY A 137 -21.18 8.43 -3.08
C GLY A 137 -19.96 9.19 -3.63
N GLY A 138 -19.43 8.80 -4.79
CA GLY A 138 -18.25 9.41 -5.40
C GLY A 138 -16.92 8.81 -4.93
N ARG A 139 -16.94 7.68 -4.22
CA ARG A 139 -15.74 7.04 -3.69
C ARG A 139 -15.10 6.07 -4.67
N THR A 140 -15.89 5.42 -5.53
CA THR A 140 -15.42 4.57 -6.64
C THR A 140 -15.57 5.35 -7.94
N ILE A 141 -14.46 5.62 -8.60
CA ILE A 141 -14.35 6.54 -9.73
C ILE A 141 -13.84 5.76 -10.94
N PRO A 142 -14.63 5.64 -12.03
CA PRO A 142 -14.15 5.04 -13.27
C PRO A 142 -12.98 5.84 -13.85
N LEU A 143 -11.96 5.12 -14.32
CA LEU A 143 -10.74 5.72 -14.86
C LEU A 143 -10.59 5.39 -16.35
N ARG A 144 -10.21 6.39 -17.13
CA ARG A 144 -9.81 6.25 -18.54
C ARG A 144 -8.33 5.92 -18.65
N GLY A 145 -7.53 6.39 -17.69
CA GLY A 145 -6.10 6.23 -17.73
C GLY A 145 -5.35 6.72 -16.50
N LEU A 146 -4.03 6.64 -16.57
CA LEU A 146 -3.10 7.03 -15.53
C LEU A 146 -1.84 7.62 -16.17
N VAL A 147 -1.26 8.63 -15.56
CA VAL A 147 -0.01 9.27 -16.01
C VAL A 147 0.98 9.28 -14.84
N GLU A 148 2.19 8.76 -15.07
CA GLU A 148 3.25 8.75 -14.05
C GLU A 148 3.89 10.13 -13.91
N LYS A 149 3.82 10.71 -12.72
CA LYS A 149 4.49 11.96 -12.32
C LYS A 149 4.37 13.09 -13.34
N PRO A 150 3.15 13.46 -13.78
CA PRO A 150 2.99 14.52 -14.77
C PRO A 150 3.42 15.87 -14.22
N ALA A 151 3.86 16.76 -15.10
CA ALA A 151 4.04 18.16 -14.72
C ALA A 151 2.67 18.75 -14.25
N PRO A 152 2.66 19.73 -13.33
CA PRO A 152 1.41 20.27 -12.80
C PRO A 152 0.45 20.79 -13.88
N ALA A 153 0.97 21.34 -14.98
CA ALA A 153 0.14 21.81 -16.10
C ALA A 153 -0.52 20.66 -16.87
N ASP A 154 0.13 19.49 -16.92
CA ASP A 154 -0.29 18.33 -17.71
C ASP A 154 -1.04 17.27 -16.87
N ALA A 155 -1.14 17.47 -15.55
CA ALA A 155 -1.84 16.55 -14.67
C ALA A 155 -3.32 16.43 -15.05
N PRO A 156 -3.83 15.21 -15.39
CA PRO A 156 -5.19 15.02 -15.88
C PRO A 156 -6.25 15.26 -14.81
N SER A 157 -5.88 15.18 -13.54
CA SER A 157 -6.75 15.46 -12.39
C SER A 157 -5.91 15.90 -11.17
N ASN A 158 -6.57 16.05 -10.02
CA ASN A 158 -5.93 16.23 -8.72
C ASN A 158 -5.98 14.96 -7.86
N LEU A 159 -6.16 13.78 -8.46
CA LEU A 159 -6.20 12.51 -7.76
C LEU A 159 -4.89 11.75 -7.98
N GLY A 160 -4.07 11.71 -6.93
CA GLY A 160 -2.82 10.95 -6.88
C GLY A 160 -3.06 9.53 -6.42
N ILE A 161 -2.30 8.59 -6.98
CA ILE A 161 -2.32 7.17 -6.59
C ILE A 161 -1.48 7.01 -5.33
N VAL A 162 -1.99 6.26 -4.38
CA VAL A 162 -1.27 5.83 -3.17
C VAL A 162 -0.89 4.35 -3.28
N GLY A 163 -0.08 3.88 -2.36
CA GLY A 163 0.63 2.60 -2.43
C GLY A 163 -0.21 1.33 -2.25
N ARG A 164 -1.50 1.33 -2.67
CA ARG A 164 -2.37 0.16 -2.60
C ARG A 164 -3.13 -0.07 -3.89
N TYR A 165 -3.17 -1.33 -4.30
CA TYR A 165 -3.82 -1.76 -5.55
C TYR A 165 -4.49 -3.11 -5.34
N VAL A 166 -5.56 -3.38 -6.07
CA VAL A 166 -6.05 -4.72 -6.36
C VAL A 166 -6.00 -4.91 -7.87
N LEU A 167 -5.19 -5.85 -8.31
CA LEU A 167 -4.89 -6.04 -9.74
C LEU A 167 -5.36 -7.41 -10.20
N THR A 168 -5.86 -7.46 -11.43
CA THR A 168 -6.13 -8.72 -12.11
C THR A 168 -4.81 -9.30 -12.65
N PRO A 169 -4.71 -10.63 -12.86
CA PRO A 169 -3.48 -11.26 -13.36
C PRO A 169 -3.06 -10.80 -14.76
N LYS A 170 -3.97 -10.19 -15.54
CA LYS A 170 -3.63 -9.58 -16.85
C LYS A 170 -2.54 -8.49 -16.76
N ILE A 171 -2.33 -7.92 -15.59
CA ILE A 171 -1.28 -6.92 -15.38
C ILE A 171 0.11 -7.48 -15.71
N PHE A 172 0.36 -8.77 -15.47
CA PHE A 172 1.65 -9.38 -15.73
C PHE A 172 2.03 -9.36 -17.22
N GLU A 173 1.05 -9.57 -18.13
CA GLU A 173 1.28 -9.45 -19.57
C GLU A 173 1.64 -8.02 -19.99
N LYS A 174 1.07 -7.02 -19.30
CA LYS A 174 1.40 -5.61 -19.56
C LYS A 174 2.78 -5.28 -19.04
N LEU A 175 3.12 -5.72 -17.84
CA LEU A 175 4.44 -5.51 -17.24
C LEU A 175 5.57 -6.12 -18.07
N GLU A 176 5.37 -7.30 -18.68
CA GLU A 176 6.36 -7.90 -19.57
C GLU A 176 6.65 -7.07 -20.82
N ARG A 177 5.68 -6.26 -21.27
CA ARG A 177 5.77 -5.44 -22.47
C ARG A 177 6.05 -3.98 -22.17
N THR A 178 6.01 -3.57 -20.90
CA THR A 178 6.28 -2.19 -20.49
C THR A 178 7.76 -1.87 -20.68
N ALA A 179 8.04 -0.84 -21.46
CA ALA A 179 9.39 -0.34 -21.65
C ALA A 179 9.91 0.32 -20.37
N HIS A 180 11.23 0.43 -20.24
CA HIS A 180 11.83 1.21 -19.17
C HIS A 180 11.51 2.69 -19.37
N GLY A 181 10.90 3.30 -18.35
CA GLY A 181 10.54 4.71 -18.31
C GLY A 181 11.55 5.58 -17.58
N ALA A 182 11.07 6.61 -16.90
CA ALA A 182 11.89 7.51 -16.11
C ALA A 182 12.73 6.74 -15.08
N GLY A 183 13.99 7.10 -14.93
CA GLY A 183 14.94 6.42 -14.02
C GLY A 183 15.37 5.02 -14.46
N ASN A 184 15.11 4.62 -15.71
CA ASN A 184 15.35 3.26 -16.22
C ASN A 184 14.52 2.19 -15.47
N GLU A 185 13.33 2.56 -15.00
CA GLU A 185 12.44 1.72 -14.22
C GLU A 185 11.23 1.24 -15.04
N ILE A 186 10.73 0.06 -14.74
CA ILE A 186 9.43 -0.43 -15.22
C ILE A 186 8.38 0.14 -14.28
N GLN A 187 7.61 1.11 -14.78
CA GLN A 187 6.59 1.79 -14.00
C GLN A 187 5.29 0.95 -13.96
N LEU A 188 4.75 0.74 -12.75
CA LEU A 188 3.48 0.04 -12.59
C LEU A 188 2.32 0.85 -13.21
N THR A 189 2.39 2.17 -13.12
CA THR A 189 1.41 3.11 -13.68
C THR A 189 1.28 2.93 -15.20
N ASP A 190 2.39 2.78 -15.92
CA ASP A 190 2.37 2.58 -17.37
C ASP A 190 1.73 1.23 -17.75
N ALA A 191 2.00 0.19 -16.97
CA ALA A 191 1.36 -1.11 -17.18
C ALA A 191 -0.15 -1.08 -16.91
N ILE A 192 -0.59 -0.36 -15.87
CA ILE A 192 -2.02 -0.18 -15.57
C ILE A 192 -2.67 0.69 -16.67
N GLN A 193 -2.00 1.72 -17.17
CA GLN A 193 -2.46 2.50 -18.32
C GLN A 193 -2.71 1.60 -19.55
N ALA A 194 -1.77 0.71 -19.86
CA ALA A 194 -1.95 -0.25 -20.95
C ALA A 194 -3.10 -1.24 -20.69
N LEU A 195 -3.35 -1.57 -19.43
CA LEU A 195 -4.43 -2.47 -19.02
C LEU A 195 -5.81 -1.81 -19.12
N ALA A 196 -5.91 -0.48 -18.93
CA ALA A 196 -7.15 0.30 -19.02
C ALA A 196 -7.83 0.21 -20.40
N ALA A 197 -7.08 -0.10 -21.46
CA ALA A 197 -7.62 -0.34 -22.80
C ALA A 197 -8.36 -1.67 -22.94
N GLU A 198 -8.21 -2.60 -22.00
CA GLU A 198 -8.70 -3.99 -22.12
C GLU A 198 -9.70 -4.40 -21.03
N GLN A 199 -9.75 -3.65 -19.94
CA GLN A 199 -10.65 -3.94 -18.81
C GLN A 199 -10.95 -2.68 -18.00
N PRO A 200 -12.03 -2.67 -17.21
CA PRO A 200 -12.31 -1.57 -16.28
C PRO A 200 -11.17 -1.35 -15.29
N ILE A 201 -10.82 -0.09 -15.08
CA ILE A 201 -9.96 0.35 -13.99
C ILE A 201 -10.74 1.38 -13.18
N VAL A 202 -10.71 1.28 -11.88
CA VAL A 202 -11.36 2.27 -11.01
C VAL A 202 -10.39 2.81 -9.97
N GLY A 203 -10.55 4.09 -9.66
CA GLY A 203 -9.95 4.73 -8.50
C GLY A 203 -10.84 4.54 -7.28
N ARG A 204 -10.29 4.13 -6.15
CA ARG A 204 -11.00 4.05 -4.88
C ARG A 204 -10.46 5.07 -3.90
N ARG A 205 -11.31 5.98 -3.43
CA ARG A 205 -11.00 6.87 -2.30
C ARG A 205 -11.14 6.08 -1.00
N PHE A 206 -10.11 6.08 -0.17
CA PHE A 206 -10.13 5.43 1.14
C PHE A 206 -10.77 6.32 2.21
N SER A 207 -11.20 5.69 3.29
CA SER A 207 -11.62 6.37 4.52
C SER A 207 -10.49 6.35 5.53
N GLY A 208 -10.19 7.50 6.15
CA GLY A 208 -9.16 7.57 7.17
C GLY A 208 -8.04 8.56 6.87
N ARG A 209 -6.94 8.43 7.63
CA ARG A 209 -5.74 9.28 7.52
C ARG A 209 -4.59 8.48 6.94
N ARG A 210 -3.92 9.05 5.97
CA ARG A 210 -2.70 8.49 5.38
C ARG A 210 -1.46 9.16 5.97
N PHE A 211 -0.44 8.36 6.22
CA PHE A 211 0.90 8.80 6.58
C PHE A 211 1.91 8.18 5.61
N ASP A 212 2.70 9.04 4.98
CA ASP A 212 3.84 8.63 4.15
C ASP A 212 5.05 8.40 5.06
N VAL A 213 5.15 7.17 5.60
CA VAL A 213 6.23 6.82 6.54
C VAL A 213 7.58 6.59 5.85
N GLY A 214 7.64 6.68 4.53
CA GLY A 214 8.88 6.73 3.76
C GLY A 214 9.62 8.07 3.92
N SER A 215 8.95 9.12 4.40
CA SER A 215 9.55 10.41 4.70
C SER A 215 9.80 10.59 6.22
N PRO A 216 10.86 11.31 6.66
CA PRO A 216 11.10 11.57 8.08
C PRO A 216 9.94 12.27 8.78
N GLU A 217 9.32 13.25 8.12
CA GLU A 217 8.18 13.99 8.65
C GLU A 217 6.95 13.08 8.81
N GLY A 218 6.60 12.32 7.77
CA GLY A 218 5.47 11.39 7.80
C GLY A 218 5.66 10.28 8.83
N TRP A 219 6.89 9.75 8.96
CA TRP A 219 7.22 8.76 9.98
C TRP A 219 7.04 9.32 11.40
N LEU A 220 7.54 10.53 11.69
CA LEU A 220 7.37 11.18 12.99
C LEU A 220 5.89 11.47 13.26
N THR A 221 5.16 12.00 12.30
CA THR A 221 3.74 12.32 12.42
C THR A 221 2.92 11.06 12.70
N ALA A 222 3.17 9.96 11.99
CA ALA A 222 2.51 8.69 12.22
C ALA A 222 2.75 8.14 13.64
N ASN A 223 4.01 8.22 14.12
CA ASN A 223 4.34 7.77 15.47
C ASN A 223 3.65 8.61 16.54
N ILE A 224 3.61 9.94 16.40
CA ILE A 224 2.93 10.83 17.33
C ILE A 224 1.42 10.53 17.33
N ASP A 225 0.81 10.44 16.17
CA ASP A 225 -0.61 10.12 16.02
C ASP A 225 -0.97 8.80 16.71
N ARG A 226 -0.21 7.74 16.43
CA ARG A 226 -0.44 6.43 17.03
C ARG A 226 -0.16 6.41 18.54
N ALA A 227 0.86 7.14 18.99
CA ALA A 227 1.15 7.27 20.42
C ALA A 227 0.03 7.98 21.19
N LEU A 228 -0.61 8.99 20.57
CA LEU A 228 -1.73 9.72 21.19
C LEU A 228 -2.99 8.85 21.35
N ASP A 229 -3.22 7.92 20.43
CA ASP A 229 -4.37 6.99 20.47
C ASP A 229 -4.07 5.71 21.25
N HIS A 230 -2.81 5.50 21.68
CA HIS A 230 -2.42 4.26 22.34
C HIS A 230 -2.99 4.18 23.79
N PRO A 231 -3.68 3.07 24.16
CA PRO A 231 -4.41 2.98 25.44
C PRO A 231 -3.54 3.17 26.68
N HIS A 232 -2.28 2.73 26.66
CA HIS A 232 -1.39 2.78 27.83
C HIS A 232 -0.48 4.00 27.88
N VAL A 233 -0.21 4.68 26.75
CA VAL A 233 0.73 5.80 26.71
C VAL A 233 0.10 7.12 26.28
N GLY A 234 -1.08 7.11 25.64
CA GLY A 234 -1.70 8.28 25.03
C GLY A 234 -1.92 9.44 26.00
N GLY A 235 -2.42 9.16 27.20
CA GLY A 235 -2.60 10.20 28.21
C GLY A 235 -1.29 10.90 28.61
N ARG A 236 -0.22 10.13 28.82
CA ARG A 236 1.12 10.67 29.15
C ARG A 236 1.71 11.46 28.00
N MET A 237 1.52 11.00 26.76
CA MET A 237 2.01 11.69 25.57
C MET A 237 1.31 13.05 25.40
N ARG A 238 -0.01 13.13 25.56
CA ARG A 238 -0.75 14.40 25.51
C ARG A 238 -0.23 15.39 26.55
N THR A 239 -0.10 14.95 27.80
CA THR A 239 0.43 15.81 28.87
C THR A 239 1.84 16.32 28.55
N TRP A 240 2.70 15.45 28.03
CA TRP A 240 4.08 15.84 27.67
C TRP A 240 4.10 16.84 26.51
N ILE A 241 3.30 16.61 25.45
CA ILE A 241 3.22 17.54 24.32
C ILE A 241 2.69 18.90 24.77
N ASP A 242 1.63 18.94 25.57
CA ASP A 242 1.06 20.18 26.09
C ASP A 242 2.06 20.97 26.93
N ALA A 243 2.82 20.29 27.78
CA ALA A 243 3.89 20.93 28.55
C ALA A 243 4.97 21.52 27.63
N ARG A 244 5.42 20.75 26.65
CA ARG A 244 6.47 21.16 25.70
C ARG A 244 6.08 22.34 24.82
N LEU A 245 4.81 22.44 24.43
CA LEU A 245 4.30 23.57 23.66
C LEU A 245 4.20 24.85 24.47
N ARG A 246 3.99 24.75 25.80
CA ARG A 246 3.95 25.92 26.72
C ARG A 246 5.32 26.48 27.05
N GLU A 247 6.39 25.71 26.89
CA GLU A 247 7.76 26.14 27.13
C GLU A 247 8.35 26.98 25.98
N ARG A 248 7.64 27.12 24.85
CA ARG A 248 7.99 27.93 23.66
C ARG A 248 7.20 29.23 23.60
#